data_965ffbb6e80ca8ea9637fdb563d4fda8
#
_entry.id   965ffbb6e80ca8ea9637fdb563d4fda8
#
_cell.length_a   1.000
_cell.length_b   1.000
_cell.length_c   1.000
_cell.angle_alpha   90.00
_cell.angle_beta   90.00
_cell.angle_gamma   90.00
#
_symmetry.space_group_name_H-M   'P 1'
#
loop_
_entity.id
_entity.type
_entity.pdbx_description
1 polymer ?
#
loop_
_entity_poly.entity_id
_entity_poly.type
_entity_poly.pdbx_seq_one_letter_code
_entity_poly.pdbx_strand_id
1 'polypeptide(L)'
;AVWGDYGQNLEKKPVGIYGITREGELRLLFEFPAGAVRHVHGFAPRLAGGWYIFTGDMEEMAGIYIASGDFSIVEPLAVGDQRFRAVRGYDTPEGLVYATDSSIIKNHVYLLPDEDPSSLRVLSETNGPCIYGTSCDAGYLFSTTVEPDERVRGMCSYFSTSVGPGVQTRETQLLLVNRAAEVREVSRLKKDIYPMKLMQYGSIQFASGQERRSDVVCFCRSLKGFDAMPVEMEVK
;
A
#
# COMPACT_ATOMS: atom_id res chain seq x y z
N ALA A 1 7.50 -6.13 -17.44
CA ALA A 1 7.24 -5.38 -16.19
C ALA A 1 6.34 -4.20 -16.52
N VAL A 2 5.52 -3.78 -15.53
CA VAL A 2 4.64 -2.60 -15.63
C VAL A 2 4.91 -1.70 -14.42
N TRP A 3 4.89 -0.38 -14.63
CA TRP A 3 5.00 0.63 -13.58
C TRP A 3 4.29 1.92 -13.99
N GLY A 4 4.01 2.79 -13.04
CA GLY A 4 3.45 4.11 -13.29
C GLY A 4 4.38 5.23 -12.84
N ASP A 5 4.15 6.43 -13.34
CA ASP A 5 4.83 7.61 -12.83
C ASP A 5 4.56 7.80 -11.35
N TYR A 6 5.64 8.03 -10.59
CA TYR A 6 5.59 8.27 -9.15
C TYR A 6 6.38 9.53 -8.79
N GLY A 7 5.74 10.48 -8.14
CA GLY A 7 6.38 11.72 -7.73
C GLY A 7 5.42 12.74 -7.15
N GLN A 8 5.94 13.91 -6.79
CA GLN A 8 5.14 14.97 -6.16
C GLN A 8 4.07 15.55 -7.09
N ASN A 9 4.31 15.59 -8.40
CA ASN A 9 3.41 16.07 -9.44
C ASN A 9 2.58 17.31 -9.03
N LEU A 10 3.25 18.33 -8.49
CA LEU A 10 2.58 19.56 -7.99
C LEU A 10 1.85 20.32 -9.10
N GLU A 11 2.31 20.19 -10.34
CA GLU A 11 1.72 20.84 -11.50
C GLU A 11 0.53 20.04 -12.08
N LYS A 12 0.17 18.91 -11.47
CA LYS A 12 -0.92 18.03 -11.90
C LYS A 12 -0.82 17.63 -13.40
N LYS A 13 0.39 17.34 -13.86
CA LYS A 13 0.66 16.85 -15.23
C LYS A 13 0.01 15.49 -15.46
N PRO A 14 -0.19 15.08 -16.73
CA PRO A 14 -0.59 13.70 -17.04
C PRO A 14 0.33 12.68 -16.37
N VAL A 15 -0.21 11.51 -16.04
CA VAL A 15 0.51 10.44 -15.34
C VAL A 15 0.50 9.18 -16.19
N GLY A 16 1.68 8.75 -16.63
CA GLY A 16 1.86 7.60 -17.51
C GLY A 16 1.91 6.27 -16.78
N ILE A 17 1.40 5.24 -17.43
CA ILE A 17 1.64 3.83 -17.11
C ILE A 17 2.48 3.25 -18.23
N TYR A 18 3.60 2.64 -17.87
CA TYR A 18 4.58 2.12 -18.82
C TYR A 18 4.75 0.63 -18.66
N GLY A 19 5.12 0.00 -19.76
CA GLY A 19 5.51 -1.40 -19.77
C GLY A 19 6.82 -1.60 -20.50
N ILE A 20 7.55 -2.65 -20.13
CA ILE A 20 8.71 -3.12 -20.89
C ILE A 20 8.38 -4.50 -21.46
N THR A 21 8.59 -4.68 -22.77
CA THR A 21 8.40 -5.95 -23.46
C THR A 21 9.51 -6.95 -23.08
N ARG A 22 9.39 -8.20 -23.53
CA ARG A 22 10.46 -9.21 -23.35
C ARG A 22 11.72 -8.85 -24.13
N GLU A 23 11.57 -8.12 -25.23
CA GLU A 23 12.66 -7.64 -26.08
C GLU A 23 13.33 -6.38 -25.52
N GLY A 24 12.82 -5.83 -24.40
CA GLY A 24 13.37 -4.66 -23.73
C GLY A 24 12.82 -3.32 -24.24
N GLU A 25 11.78 -3.32 -25.06
CA GLU A 25 11.17 -2.09 -25.55
C GLU A 25 10.29 -1.45 -24.49
N LEU A 26 10.53 -0.17 -24.23
CA LEU A 26 9.69 0.67 -23.38
C LEU A 26 8.46 1.15 -24.16
N ARG A 27 7.28 1.01 -23.58
CA ARG A 27 6.02 1.48 -24.18
C ARG A 27 5.18 2.23 -23.14
N LEU A 28 4.59 3.35 -23.56
CA LEU A 28 3.48 3.97 -22.84
C LEU A 28 2.24 3.11 -23.10
N LEU A 29 1.66 2.57 -22.05
CA LEU A 29 0.48 1.70 -22.10
C LEU A 29 -0.81 2.48 -21.93
N PHE A 30 -0.79 3.47 -21.03
CA PHE A 30 -1.93 4.33 -20.72
C PHE A 30 -1.42 5.65 -20.14
N GLU A 31 -2.21 6.72 -20.27
CA GLU A 31 -1.92 8.01 -19.65
C GLU A 31 -3.18 8.58 -19.01
N PHE A 32 -3.16 8.79 -17.71
CA PHE A 32 -4.19 9.55 -17.02
C PHE A 32 -4.10 11.02 -17.45
N PRO A 33 -5.23 11.68 -17.77
CA PRO A 33 -5.22 13.09 -18.12
C PRO A 33 -4.74 13.96 -16.94
N ALA A 34 -4.28 15.16 -17.29
CA ALA A 34 -3.82 16.14 -16.30
C ALA A 34 -4.89 16.37 -15.22
N GLY A 35 -4.49 16.28 -13.96
CA GLY A 35 -5.37 16.48 -12.81
C GLY A 35 -6.22 15.29 -12.39
N ALA A 36 -6.24 14.20 -13.15
CA ALA A 36 -7.02 13.01 -12.79
C ALA A 36 -6.45 12.26 -11.59
N VAL A 37 -5.15 12.04 -11.58
CA VAL A 37 -4.42 11.39 -10.48
C VAL A 37 -3.12 12.14 -10.20
N ARG A 38 -2.58 12.01 -8.99
CA ARG A 38 -1.29 12.60 -8.64
C ARG A 38 -0.14 11.75 -9.16
N HIS A 39 -0.20 10.46 -8.88
CA HIS A 39 0.75 9.43 -9.30
C HIS A 39 0.15 8.03 -9.08
N VAL A 40 0.81 7.02 -9.60
CA VAL A 40 0.43 5.62 -9.39
C VAL A 40 1.21 5.07 -8.21
N HIS A 41 0.51 4.51 -7.23
CA HIS A 41 1.09 3.85 -6.06
C HIS A 41 1.53 2.40 -6.35
N GLY A 42 0.76 1.69 -7.16
CA GLY A 42 1.04 0.29 -7.45
C GLY A 42 -0.02 -0.41 -8.26
N PHE A 43 0.21 -1.69 -8.47
CA PHE A 43 -0.66 -2.57 -9.24
C PHE A 43 -0.89 -3.88 -8.51
N ALA A 44 -2.07 -4.48 -8.71
CA ALA A 44 -2.34 -5.85 -8.33
C ALA A 44 -3.00 -6.60 -9.51
N PRO A 45 -2.58 -7.85 -9.81
CA PRO A 45 -3.23 -8.64 -10.85
C PRO A 45 -4.64 -9.03 -10.41
N ARG A 46 -5.57 -9.09 -11.37
CA ARG A 46 -6.95 -9.54 -11.16
C ARG A 46 -7.10 -11.01 -11.56
N LEU A 47 -7.88 -11.76 -10.79
CA LEU A 47 -8.23 -13.16 -11.10
C LEU A 47 -9.03 -13.27 -12.41
N ALA A 48 -9.88 -12.28 -12.68
CA ALA A 48 -10.64 -12.14 -13.93
C ALA A 48 -9.78 -11.70 -15.12
N GLY A 49 -8.49 -11.46 -14.91
CA GLY A 49 -7.57 -10.88 -15.90
C GLY A 49 -7.50 -9.35 -15.80
N GLY A 50 -6.34 -8.80 -16.21
CA GLY A 50 -6.06 -7.37 -16.07
C GLY A 50 -5.51 -6.99 -14.70
N TRP A 51 -5.77 -5.74 -14.28
CA TRP A 51 -5.07 -5.12 -13.16
C TRP A 51 -6.01 -4.24 -12.32
N TYR A 52 -5.76 -4.21 -11.01
CA TYR A 52 -6.09 -3.06 -10.20
C TYR A 52 -4.94 -2.07 -10.23
N ILE A 53 -5.27 -0.77 -10.29
CA ILE A 53 -4.30 0.32 -10.24
C ILE A 53 -4.63 1.15 -9.00
N PHE A 54 -3.66 1.36 -8.14
CA PHE A 54 -3.79 2.18 -6.94
C PHE A 54 -3.22 3.57 -7.19
N THR A 55 -3.97 4.61 -6.85
CA THR A 55 -3.56 6.01 -6.99
C THR A 55 -3.77 6.77 -5.68
N GLY A 56 -3.14 7.90 -5.50
CA GLY A 56 -3.32 8.73 -4.33
C GLY A 56 -2.48 9.99 -4.45
N ASP A 57 -2.33 10.73 -3.48
CA ASP A 57 -2.31 11.07 -2.10
C ASP A 57 -3.46 12.03 -1.70
N MET A 58 -3.91 12.87 -2.65
CA MET A 58 -4.95 13.87 -2.41
C MET A 58 -6.32 13.19 -2.46
N GLU A 59 -7.26 13.73 -1.70
CA GLU A 59 -8.56 13.10 -1.47
C GLU A 59 -9.30 12.80 -2.77
N GLU A 60 -9.43 13.79 -3.63
CA GLU A 60 -10.08 13.68 -4.94
C GLU A 60 -9.32 12.81 -5.95
N MET A 61 -8.04 12.54 -5.73
CA MET A 61 -7.16 11.77 -6.59
C MET A 61 -6.83 10.38 -6.04
N ALA A 62 -7.24 10.10 -4.79
CA ALA A 62 -7.10 8.78 -4.20
C ALA A 62 -8.11 7.83 -4.83
N GLY A 63 -7.63 6.69 -5.32
CA GLY A 63 -8.54 5.79 -6.01
C GLY A 63 -7.97 4.45 -6.39
N ILE A 64 -8.89 3.58 -6.72
CA ILE A 64 -8.66 2.25 -7.26
C ILE A 64 -9.33 2.19 -8.62
N TYR A 65 -8.57 1.82 -9.65
CA TYR A 65 -9.03 1.66 -11.02
C TYR A 65 -8.89 0.20 -11.44
N ILE A 66 -9.68 -0.20 -12.43
CA ILE A 66 -9.58 -1.48 -13.12
C ILE A 66 -9.02 -1.23 -14.52
N ALA A 67 -8.09 -2.08 -14.94
CA ALA A 67 -7.53 -2.05 -16.29
C ALA A 67 -7.60 -3.43 -16.95
N SER A 68 -7.78 -3.43 -18.28
CA SER A 68 -7.55 -4.60 -19.12
C SER A 68 -6.08 -5.04 -19.06
N GLY A 69 -5.79 -6.27 -19.49
CA GLY A 69 -4.43 -6.83 -19.45
C GLY A 69 -3.40 -6.02 -20.25
N ASP A 70 -3.83 -5.34 -21.29
CA ASP A 70 -3.04 -4.49 -22.19
C ASP A 70 -3.16 -2.98 -21.90
N PHE A 71 -3.94 -2.59 -20.87
CA PHE A 71 -4.27 -1.21 -20.50
C PHE A 71 -5.01 -0.40 -21.57
N SER A 72 -5.60 -1.05 -22.58
CA SER A 72 -6.45 -0.37 -23.58
C SER A 72 -7.75 0.18 -22.96
N ILE A 73 -8.20 -0.38 -21.86
CA ILE A 73 -9.33 0.07 -21.06
C ILE A 73 -8.84 0.29 -19.64
N VAL A 74 -9.07 1.49 -19.10
CA VAL A 74 -8.81 1.85 -17.68
C VAL A 74 -10.01 2.62 -17.17
N GLU A 75 -10.69 2.09 -16.17
CA GLU A 75 -11.93 2.65 -15.62
C GLU A 75 -11.83 2.79 -14.10
N PRO A 76 -12.46 3.83 -13.51
CA PRO A 76 -12.54 3.97 -12.07
C PRO A 76 -13.42 2.87 -11.47
N LEU A 77 -12.92 2.19 -10.44
CA LEU A 77 -13.71 1.30 -9.59
C LEU A 77 -14.25 2.06 -8.37
N ALA A 78 -13.36 2.74 -7.65
CA ALA A 78 -13.70 3.52 -6.46
C ALA A 78 -12.68 4.66 -6.30
N VAL A 79 -13.13 5.91 -6.36
CA VAL A 79 -12.26 7.09 -6.38
C VAL A 79 -12.82 8.23 -5.53
N GLY A 80 -11.97 9.19 -5.17
CA GLY A 80 -12.38 10.44 -4.54
C GLY A 80 -12.49 10.38 -3.01
N ASP A 81 -11.90 9.38 -2.37
CA ASP A 81 -11.92 9.24 -0.91
C ASP A 81 -10.63 8.58 -0.40
N GLN A 82 -10.12 9.02 0.75
CA GLN A 82 -8.91 8.43 1.38
C GLN A 82 -9.07 6.95 1.73
N ARG A 83 -10.29 6.44 1.83
CA ARG A 83 -10.56 5.01 2.00
C ARG A 83 -10.08 4.17 0.81
N PHE A 84 -9.93 4.78 -0.36
CA PHE A 84 -9.45 4.13 -1.59
C PHE A 84 -7.96 4.39 -1.86
N ARG A 85 -7.28 5.12 -0.97
CA ARG A 85 -5.85 5.31 -1.03
C ARG A 85 -5.15 4.05 -0.52
N ALA A 86 -4.53 3.32 -1.43
CA ALA A 86 -3.80 2.10 -1.15
C ALA A 86 -2.50 2.02 -1.95
N VAL A 87 -1.58 1.16 -1.51
CA VAL A 87 -0.33 0.83 -2.23
C VAL A 87 -0.34 -0.64 -2.63
N ARG A 88 -0.96 -1.49 -1.81
CA ARG A 88 -1.02 -2.94 -2.00
C ARG A 88 -2.44 -3.45 -1.83
N GLY A 89 -2.77 -4.43 -2.66
CA GLY A 89 -4.01 -5.18 -2.56
C GLY A 89 -3.85 -6.56 -3.21
N TYR A 90 -4.80 -7.42 -2.91
CA TYR A 90 -4.81 -8.80 -3.39
C TYR A 90 -6.22 -9.15 -3.82
N ASP A 91 -6.34 -9.64 -5.05
CA ASP A 91 -7.61 -10.09 -5.56
C ASP A 91 -8.03 -11.42 -4.95
N THR A 92 -9.30 -11.52 -4.61
CA THR A 92 -9.93 -12.71 -4.04
C THR A 92 -11.24 -13.00 -4.78
N PRO A 93 -11.82 -14.19 -4.63
CA PRO A 93 -13.13 -14.45 -5.22
C PRO A 93 -14.27 -13.54 -4.76
N GLU A 94 -14.11 -12.84 -3.62
CA GLU A 94 -15.09 -11.90 -3.06
C GLU A 94 -14.80 -10.45 -3.48
N GLY A 95 -13.68 -10.17 -4.12
CA GLY A 95 -13.22 -8.84 -4.50
C GLY A 95 -11.81 -8.51 -4.00
N LEU A 96 -11.44 -7.25 -4.09
CA LEU A 96 -10.13 -6.76 -3.73
C LEU A 96 -9.98 -6.59 -2.21
N VAL A 97 -9.06 -7.33 -1.59
CA VAL A 97 -8.60 -7.08 -0.22
C VAL A 97 -7.42 -6.11 -0.27
N TYR A 98 -7.52 -5.00 0.43
CA TYR A 98 -6.45 -4.00 0.50
C TYR A 98 -6.40 -3.32 1.87
N ALA A 99 -5.27 -2.69 2.16
CA ALA A 99 -5.13 -1.86 3.35
C ALA A 99 -4.84 -0.41 2.94
N THR A 100 -5.43 0.54 3.67
CA THR A 100 -5.25 1.96 3.37
C THR A 100 -3.86 2.46 3.75
N ASP A 101 -3.39 3.46 2.98
CA ASP A 101 -2.13 4.17 3.16
C ASP A 101 -2.40 5.65 3.39
N SER A 102 -3.11 6.00 4.45
CA SER A 102 -3.42 7.39 4.74
C SER A 102 -2.68 7.90 5.98
N SER A 103 -1.93 8.99 5.82
CA SER A 103 -1.29 9.69 6.93
C SER A 103 -2.24 10.59 7.72
N ILE A 104 -3.47 10.84 7.20
CA ILE A 104 -4.39 11.87 7.71
C ILE A 104 -5.69 11.32 8.32
N ILE A 105 -6.11 10.12 7.95
CA ILE A 105 -7.27 9.44 8.53
C ILE A 105 -6.88 8.12 9.17
N LYS A 106 -7.77 7.56 9.96
CA LYS A 106 -7.62 6.22 10.52
C LYS A 106 -7.62 5.17 9.41
N ASN A 107 -6.67 4.25 9.48
CA ASN A 107 -6.45 3.25 8.45
C ASN A 107 -7.18 1.94 8.75
N HIS A 108 -7.51 1.21 7.69
CA HIS A 108 -8.27 -0.04 7.77
C HIS A 108 -7.79 -1.04 6.71
N VAL A 109 -8.08 -2.30 6.97
CA VAL A 109 -8.13 -3.34 5.93
C VAL A 109 -9.56 -3.41 5.43
N TYR A 110 -9.73 -3.36 4.12
CA TYR A 110 -11.02 -3.41 3.43
C TYR A 110 -11.12 -4.62 2.51
N LEU A 111 -12.35 -5.04 2.26
CA LEU A 111 -12.75 -5.85 1.11
C LEU A 111 -13.68 -5.00 0.23
N LEU A 112 -13.28 -4.81 -1.01
CA LEU A 112 -14.01 -4.05 -2.03
C LEU A 112 -14.50 -5.01 -3.12
N PRO A 113 -15.79 -5.32 -3.18
CA PRO A 113 -16.35 -6.12 -4.27
C PRO A 113 -16.30 -5.35 -5.60
N ASP A 114 -15.89 -5.99 -6.68
CA ASP A 114 -15.82 -5.37 -8.02
C ASP A 114 -17.21 -5.03 -8.59
N GLU A 115 -18.19 -5.90 -8.32
CA GLU A 115 -19.54 -5.75 -8.87
C GLU A 115 -20.35 -4.65 -8.18
N ASP A 116 -20.06 -4.40 -6.90
CA ASP A 116 -20.74 -3.37 -6.11
C ASP A 116 -19.77 -2.66 -5.16
N PRO A 117 -19.02 -1.66 -5.65
CA PRO A 117 -18.08 -0.89 -4.80
C PRO A 117 -18.76 -0.16 -3.63
N SER A 118 -20.08 0.03 -3.67
CA SER A 118 -20.83 0.64 -2.56
C SER A 118 -20.92 -0.28 -1.34
N SER A 119 -20.75 -1.57 -1.52
CA SER A 119 -20.74 -2.59 -0.47
C SER A 119 -19.36 -2.80 0.19
N LEU A 120 -18.50 -1.78 0.17
CA LEU A 120 -17.21 -1.77 0.84
C LEU A 120 -17.31 -2.25 2.29
N ARG A 121 -16.56 -3.30 2.63
CA ARG A 121 -16.57 -3.91 3.97
C ARG A 121 -15.27 -3.59 4.73
N VAL A 122 -15.40 -3.11 5.95
CA VAL A 122 -14.27 -3.01 6.88
C VAL A 122 -14.00 -4.41 7.45
N LEU A 123 -12.80 -4.92 7.24
CA LEU A 123 -12.35 -6.19 7.83
C LEU A 123 -11.66 -5.96 9.18
N SER A 124 -10.85 -4.92 9.30
CA SER A 124 -10.15 -4.56 10.53
C SER A 124 -9.70 -3.11 10.51
N GLU A 125 -9.55 -2.51 11.68
CA GLU A 125 -8.76 -1.30 11.86
C GLU A 125 -7.27 -1.63 11.85
N THR A 126 -6.43 -0.67 11.42
CA THR A 126 -4.98 -0.80 11.48
C THR A 126 -4.35 0.30 12.33
N ASN A 127 -3.15 0.03 12.83
CA ASN A 127 -2.42 0.96 13.70
C ASN A 127 -1.81 2.15 12.95
N GLY A 128 -1.73 2.08 11.64
CA GLY A 128 -1.14 3.10 10.79
C GLY A 128 -1.31 2.80 9.30
N PRO A 129 -0.75 3.64 8.43
CA PRO A 129 -0.72 3.42 6.98
C PRO A 129 -0.07 2.08 6.62
N CYS A 130 -0.54 1.42 5.54
CA CYS A 130 -0.01 0.14 5.08
C CYS A 130 0.62 0.28 3.70
N ILE A 131 1.95 0.44 3.65
CA ILE A 131 2.71 0.55 2.40
C ILE A 131 3.19 -0.84 1.92
N TYR A 132 3.53 -1.72 2.85
CA TYR A 132 4.16 -3.00 2.55
C TYR A 132 3.22 -4.16 2.77
N GLY A 133 3.31 -5.15 1.89
CA GLY A 133 2.55 -6.38 1.99
C GLY A 133 3.12 -7.46 1.09
N THR A 134 2.80 -8.71 1.37
CA THR A 134 3.14 -9.87 0.56
C THR A 134 2.06 -10.95 0.69
N SER A 135 2.07 -11.93 -0.20
CA SER A 135 1.23 -13.13 -0.08
C SER A 135 2.03 -14.29 0.49
N CYS A 136 1.36 -15.15 1.23
CA CYS A 136 1.90 -16.42 1.71
C CYS A 136 0.82 -17.52 1.61
N ASP A 137 1.17 -18.75 1.99
CA ASP A 137 0.21 -19.88 1.93
C ASP A 137 -1.01 -19.67 2.82
N ALA A 138 -0.82 -19.02 3.98
CA ALA A 138 -1.89 -18.69 4.91
C ALA A 138 -2.82 -17.53 4.45
N GLY A 139 -2.39 -16.73 3.48
CA GLY A 139 -3.18 -15.57 3.01
C GLY A 139 -2.31 -14.38 2.58
N TYR A 140 -2.72 -13.17 3.01
CA TYR A 140 -2.12 -11.91 2.63
C TYR A 140 -1.61 -11.16 3.86
N LEU A 141 -0.38 -10.73 3.83
CA LEU A 141 0.25 -9.96 4.90
C LEU A 141 0.23 -8.47 4.54
N PHE A 142 -0.12 -7.65 5.53
CA PHE A 142 -0.02 -6.20 5.49
C PHE A 142 0.77 -5.70 6.68
N SER A 143 1.71 -4.80 6.43
CA SER A 143 2.52 -4.15 7.47
C SER A 143 2.20 -2.67 7.54
N THR A 144 1.86 -2.20 8.75
CA THR A 144 1.71 -0.76 8.99
C THR A 144 3.07 -0.07 9.09
N THR A 145 3.09 1.22 8.84
CA THR A 145 4.23 2.10 9.04
C THR A 145 4.00 3.07 10.20
N VAL A 146 5.10 3.46 10.85
CA VAL A 146 5.08 4.55 11.84
C VAL A 146 5.63 5.79 11.17
N GLU A 147 4.73 6.67 10.73
CA GLU A 147 5.06 7.86 9.93
C GLU A 147 5.08 9.14 10.76
N PRO A 148 5.91 10.13 10.36
CA PRO A 148 5.99 11.39 11.05
C PRO A 148 4.72 12.22 10.85
N ASP A 149 4.50 13.14 11.76
CA ASP A 149 3.47 14.16 11.61
C ASP A 149 3.92 15.23 10.60
N GLU A 150 3.33 15.20 9.41
CA GLU A 150 3.62 16.15 8.33
C GLU A 150 3.18 17.60 8.65
N ARG A 151 2.39 17.80 9.70
CA ARG A 151 2.02 19.14 10.20
C ARG A 151 3.20 19.82 10.90
N VAL A 152 4.16 19.04 11.42
CA VAL A 152 5.41 19.57 11.98
C VAL A 152 6.34 19.93 10.82
N ARG A 153 6.60 21.21 10.66
CA ARG A 153 7.35 21.78 9.52
C ARG A 153 8.68 22.41 9.96
N GLY A 154 9.50 22.74 8.96
CA GLY A 154 10.80 23.40 9.15
C GLY A 154 11.83 22.49 9.82
N MET A 155 12.87 23.11 10.38
CA MET A 155 14.01 22.40 11.02
C MET A 155 13.55 21.45 12.14
N CYS A 156 12.55 21.85 12.93
CA CYS A 156 12.02 21.02 14.03
C CYS A 156 11.44 19.67 13.55
N SER A 157 10.98 19.59 12.32
CA SER A 157 10.41 18.34 11.78
C SER A 157 11.43 17.19 11.69
N TYR A 158 12.71 17.54 11.47
CA TYR A 158 13.78 16.54 11.37
C TYR A 158 14.06 15.84 12.70
N PHE A 159 13.86 16.55 13.83
CA PHE A 159 14.07 16.01 15.17
C PHE A 159 12.78 15.55 15.86
N SER A 160 11.64 15.75 15.22
CA SER A 160 10.35 15.34 15.77
C SER A 160 10.20 13.83 15.77
N THR A 161 9.64 13.32 16.87
CA THR A 161 9.18 11.94 17.02
C THR A 161 7.66 11.84 17.02
N SER A 162 6.95 12.96 16.76
CA SER A 162 5.49 12.99 16.67
C SER A 162 5.01 12.19 15.47
N VAL A 163 3.91 11.48 15.64
CA VAL A 163 3.26 10.70 14.58
C VAL A 163 2.06 11.45 14.01
N GLY A 164 1.76 11.18 12.73
CA GLY A 164 0.62 11.77 12.04
C GLY A 164 -0.73 11.24 12.55
N PRO A 165 -1.84 11.90 12.16
CA PRO A 165 -3.20 11.50 12.60
C PRO A 165 -3.58 10.07 12.16
N GLY A 166 -3.03 9.59 11.06
CA GLY A 166 -3.25 8.23 10.55
C GLY A 166 -2.55 7.14 11.36
N VAL A 167 -1.63 7.50 12.28
CA VAL A 167 -0.87 6.56 13.11
C VAL A 167 -1.40 6.59 14.53
N GLN A 168 -1.89 5.46 15.03
CA GLN A 168 -2.51 5.38 16.36
C GLN A 168 -1.49 5.23 17.49
N THR A 169 -0.44 4.44 17.28
CA THR A 169 0.66 4.24 18.23
C THR A 169 2.00 4.17 17.51
N ARG A 170 3.10 4.32 18.25
CA ARG A 170 4.46 4.17 17.71
C ARG A 170 4.89 2.70 17.58
N GLU A 171 4.02 1.91 16.96
CA GLU A 171 4.24 0.48 16.77
C GLU A 171 3.86 0.09 15.34
N THR A 172 4.70 -0.69 14.70
CA THR A 172 4.40 -1.36 13.43
C THR A 172 3.65 -2.64 13.72
N GLN A 173 2.51 -2.79 13.09
CA GLN A 173 1.64 -3.95 13.18
C GLN A 173 1.77 -4.78 11.92
N LEU A 174 1.88 -6.10 12.07
CA LEU A 174 1.80 -7.05 10.97
C LEU A 174 0.50 -7.82 11.06
N LEU A 175 -0.31 -7.71 10.03
CA LEU A 175 -1.64 -8.33 9.92
C LEU A 175 -1.61 -9.43 8.87
N LEU A 176 -2.27 -10.55 9.15
CA LEU A 176 -2.60 -11.58 8.17
C LEU A 176 -4.10 -11.51 7.88
N VAL A 177 -4.45 -11.45 6.61
CA VAL A 177 -5.80 -11.68 6.10
C VAL A 177 -5.82 -13.06 5.49
N ASN A 178 -6.57 -14.00 6.07
CA ASN A 178 -6.67 -15.35 5.55
C ASN A 178 -7.60 -15.42 4.33
N ARG A 179 -7.73 -16.62 3.74
CA ARG A 179 -8.56 -16.83 2.54
C ARG A 179 -10.06 -16.65 2.78
N ALA A 180 -10.51 -16.64 4.02
CA ALA A 180 -11.90 -16.37 4.42
C ALA A 180 -12.12 -14.88 4.78
N ALA A 181 -11.19 -13.99 4.41
CA ALA A 181 -11.20 -12.57 4.75
C ALA A 181 -11.22 -12.26 6.25
N GLU A 182 -10.76 -13.19 7.09
CA GLU A 182 -10.59 -12.95 8.52
C GLU A 182 -9.21 -12.36 8.79
N VAL A 183 -9.16 -11.33 9.63
CA VAL A 183 -7.93 -10.60 9.95
C VAL A 183 -7.43 -10.98 11.32
N ARG A 184 -6.14 -11.31 11.44
CA ARG A 184 -5.46 -11.47 12.72
C ARG A 184 -4.13 -10.73 12.75
N GLU A 185 -3.77 -10.25 13.93
CA GLU A 185 -2.44 -9.70 14.18
C GLU A 185 -1.43 -10.84 14.34
N VAL A 186 -0.35 -10.77 13.54
CA VAL A 186 0.77 -11.73 13.59
C VAL A 186 1.84 -11.23 14.53
N SER A 187 2.15 -9.93 14.47
CA SER A 187 3.21 -9.31 15.27
C SER A 187 2.97 -7.82 15.44
N ARG A 188 3.51 -7.28 16.54
CA ARG A 188 3.53 -5.85 16.84
C ARG A 188 4.90 -5.47 17.41
N LEU A 189 5.60 -4.58 16.70
CA LEU A 189 6.96 -4.18 17.02
C LEU A 189 7.03 -2.67 17.28
N LYS A 190 7.69 -2.27 18.35
CA LYS A 190 7.87 -0.86 18.70
C LYS A 190 8.87 -0.18 17.78
N LYS A 191 8.53 1.03 17.31
CA LYS A 191 9.46 1.95 16.69
C LYS A 191 10.57 2.28 17.67
N ASP A 192 11.79 2.41 17.19
CA ASP A 192 12.90 2.93 17.96
C ASP A 192 12.65 4.39 18.43
N ILE A 193 13.61 4.97 19.14
CA ILE A 193 13.49 6.31 19.71
C ILE A 193 13.89 7.44 18.74
N TYR A 194 14.47 7.08 17.59
CA TYR A 194 15.05 8.07 16.68
C TYR A 194 13.99 8.80 15.85
N PRO A 195 14.27 10.07 15.48
CA PRO A 195 13.40 10.86 14.63
C PRO A 195 13.25 10.24 13.24
N MET A 196 12.00 10.16 12.76
CA MET A 196 11.68 9.43 11.52
C MET A 196 12.21 10.09 10.26
N LYS A 197 12.22 11.43 10.19
CA LYS A 197 12.72 12.16 9.01
C LYS A 197 14.25 12.14 8.87
N LEU A 198 14.98 11.96 9.98
CA LEU A 198 16.44 11.81 9.95
C LEU A 198 16.88 10.38 9.73
N MET A 199 16.15 9.44 10.30
CA MET A 199 16.52 8.02 10.28
C MET A 199 15.65 7.24 9.32
N GLN A 200 14.60 6.62 9.82
CA GLN A 200 13.67 5.81 9.02
C GLN A 200 12.30 5.72 9.71
N TYR A 201 11.27 5.47 8.94
CA TYR A 201 9.96 5.07 9.44
C TYR A 201 10.05 3.66 10.05
N GLY A 202 9.28 3.41 11.10
CA GLY A 202 9.13 2.05 11.60
C GLY A 202 8.34 1.22 10.58
N SER A 203 8.93 0.15 10.04
CA SER A 203 8.25 -0.68 9.03
C SER A 203 8.79 -2.11 8.99
N ILE A 204 7.95 -3.03 8.53
CA ILE A 204 8.32 -4.38 8.13
C ILE A 204 8.14 -4.44 6.61
N GLN A 205 9.23 -4.66 5.88
CA GLN A 205 9.27 -4.66 4.42
C GLN A 205 9.47 -6.09 3.91
N PHE A 206 8.92 -6.40 2.75
CA PHE A 206 9.00 -7.73 2.15
C PHE A 206 9.81 -7.68 0.86
N ALA A 207 10.51 -8.77 0.55
CA ALA A 207 11.17 -8.92 -0.73
C ALA A 207 10.12 -9.02 -1.84
N SER A 208 10.41 -8.41 -3.00
CA SER A 208 9.57 -8.55 -4.19
C SER A 208 9.70 -9.95 -4.77
N GLY A 209 8.61 -10.48 -5.35
CA GLY A 209 8.60 -11.78 -6.01
C GLY A 209 8.53 -12.97 -5.05
N GLN A 210 8.18 -12.77 -3.80
CA GLN A 210 7.83 -13.89 -2.93
C GLN A 210 6.51 -14.49 -3.42
N GLU A 211 6.60 -15.69 -3.93
CA GLU A 211 5.44 -16.52 -4.20
C GLU A 211 5.15 -17.38 -2.97
N ARG A 212 3.90 -17.80 -2.84
CA ARG A 212 3.31 -18.67 -1.83
C ARG A 212 4.34 -19.55 -1.10
N ARG A 213 4.68 -19.17 0.13
CA ARG A 213 5.56 -19.92 1.03
C ARG A 213 5.01 -19.85 2.44
N SER A 214 5.22 -20.90 3.22
CA SER A 214 4.97 -20.88 4.68
C SER A 214 5.92 -19.92 5.37
N ASP A 215 7.16 -19.80 4.86
CA ASP A 215 8.21 -18.99 5.43
C ASP A 215 8.34 -17.68 4.65
N VAL A 216 8.14 -16.58 5.34
CA VAL A 216 8.21 -15.23 4.78
C VAL A 216 9.46 -14.52 5.30
N VAL A 217 10.31 -14.09 4.38
CA VAL A 217 11.46 -13.23 4.71
C VAL A 217 11.04 -11.78 4.66
N CYS A 218 11.26 -11.06 5.74
CA CYS A 218 11.02 -9.62 5.83
C CYS A 218 12.23 -8.87 6.37
N PHE A 219 12.24 -7.55 6.17
CA PHE A 219 13.28 -6.64 6.63
C PHE A 219 12.65 -5.61 7.56
N CYS A 220 13.06 -5.65 8.81
CA CYS A 220 12.63 -4.67 9.80
C CYS A 220 13.48 -3.40 9.69
N ARG A 221 12.81 -2.24 9.72
CA ARG A 221 13.45 -0.92 9.63
C ARG A 221 13.02 -0.07 10.81
N SER A 222 14.02 0.45 11.54
CA SER A 222 13.81 1.33 12.70
C SER A 222 12.86 0.74 13.74
N LEU A 223 12.90 -0.56 13.96
CA LEU A 223 12.13 -1.29 14.95
C LEU A 223 13.04 -1.78 16.07
N LYS A 224 12.64 -1.55 17.32
CA LYS A 224 13.44 -1.85 18.50
C LYS A 224 13.79 -3.34 18.57
N GLY A 225 15.10 -3.64 18.54
CA GLY A 225 15.64 -5.01 18.61
C GLY A 225 15.74 -5.74 17.27
N PHE A 226 15.23 -5.15 16.17
CA PHE A 226 15.18 -5.78 14.85
C PHE A 226 15.68 -4.87 13.71
N ASP A 227 16.17 -3.67 14.02
CA ASP A 227 16.53 -2.70 12.97
C ASP A 227 17.59 -3.22 12.03
N ALA A 228 17.35 -3.02 10.72
CA ALA A 228 18.20 -3.46 9.61
C ALA A 228 18.46 -4.98 9.56
N MET A 229 17.62 -5.78 10.20
CA MET A 229 17.74 -7.23 10.22
C MET A 229 16.78 -7.90 9.25
N PRO A 230 17.23 -8.87 8.44
CA PRO A 230 16.34 -9.84 7.82
C PRO A 230 15.76 -10.76 8.91
N VAL A 231 14.48 -11.00 8.83
CA VAL A 231 13.75 -11.90 9.73
C VAL A 231 12.98 -12.90 8.89
N GLU A 232 13.16 -14.17 9.17
CA GLU A 232 12.35 -15.24 8.63
C GLU A 232 11.22 -15.56 9.60
N MET A 233 10.00 -15.62 9.11
CA MET A 233 8.80 -15.91 9.89
C MET A 233 8.07 -17.09 9.29
N GLU A 234 7.71 -18.06 10.12
CA GLU A 234 6.71 -19.06 9.78
C GLU A 234 5.32 -18.46 10.04
N VAL A 235 4.50 -18.38 8.98
CA VAL A 235 3.12 -17.85 9.06
C VAL A 235 2.14 -19.02 8.96
N LYS A 236 1.53 -19.35 10.10
CA LYS A 236 0.53 -20.42 10.22
C LYS A 236 -0.89 -19.92 10.19
#